data_3aa96c45a810e2f3b612e1b9ef59f598
#
_entry.id   3aa96c45a810e2f3b612e1b9ef59f598
#
_cell.length_a   1.000
_cell.length_b   1.000
_cell.length_c   1.000
_cell.angle_alpha   90.00
_cell.angle_beta   90.00
_cell.angle_gamma   90.00
#
_symmetry.space_group_name_H-M   'P 1'
#
loop_
_entity.id
_entity.type
_entity.pdbx_description
1 polymer ?
#
loop_
_entity_poly.entity_id
_entity_poly.type
_entity_poly.pdbx_seq_one_letter_code
_entity_poly.pdbx_strand_id
1 'polypeptide(L)'
;MPRLVLYHTVASPFARKVRIAMAEKKISCQKIALDFSKGENRTPEYLRLNPHGRVPTLLVDSIPIYESTSIVEYLNEAYPEPALLPRSLIERARVRMIEETIDGSFIAALRTVLFNVFRLPEPERNQKAAREARTQIEWHNEWLDHELAGRSFVVNGGLSIADIAGLCALEFQKRLEIGIDPKHRDLITWYERMKSRASAKALTE
;
A
#
# COMPACT_ATOMS: atom_id res chain seq x y z
N MET A 1 6.42 -7.69 25.22
CA MET A 1 6.32 -7.45 23.76
C MET A 1 7.29 -6.34 23.40
N PRO A 2 7.93 -6.37 22.22
CA PRO A 2 8.83 -5.31 21.81
C PRO A 2 8.11 -3.96 21.68
N ARG A 3 8.85 -2.88 21.90
CA ARG A 3 8.34 -1.51 21.65
C ARG A 3 8.35 -1.27 20.13
N LEU A 4 7.20 -0.92 19.58
CA LEU A 4 7.05 -0.62 18.16
C LEU A 4 6.87 0.89 17.94
N VAL A 5 7.67 1.45 17.00
CA VAL A 5 7.53 2.85 16.55
C VAL A 5 7.49 2.87 15.03
N LEU A 6 6.40 3.39 14.46
CA LEU A 6 6.20 3.49 13.02
C LEU A 6 6.39 4.93 12.55
N TYR A 7 7.41 5.17 11.74
CA TYR A 7 7.57 6.41 10.98
C TYR A 7 6.76 6.33 9.68
N HIS A 8 5.91 7.31 9.45
CA HIS A 8 4.99 7.29 8.33
C HIS A 8 4.65 8.67 7.79
N THR A 9 3.92 8.74 6.69
CA THR A 9 3.07 9.87 6.30
C THR A 9 1.67 9.36 6.02
N VAL A 10 0.65 10.16 6.28
CA VAL A 10 -0.75 9.79 6.02
C VAL A 10 -0.98 9.53 4.54
N ALA A 11 -0.27 10.26 3.68
CA ALA A 11 -0.45 10.21 2.23
C ALA A 11 0.18 8.99 1.54
N SER A 12 1.18 8.34 2.16
CA SER A 12 1.93 7.25 1.53
C SER A 12 1.10 5.96 1.44
N PRO A 13 0.88 5.39 0.25
CA PRO A 13 0.18 4.11 0.11
C PRO A 13 0.92 2.97 0.83
N PHE A 14 2.26 2.97 0.79
CA PHE A 14 3.10 1.99 1.48
C PHE A 14 3.00 2.08 3.01
N ALA A 15 2.93 3.30 3.57
CA ALA A 15 2.72 3.47 5.00
C ALA A 15 1.29 3.08 5.42
N ARG A 16 0.29 3.34 4.56
CA ARG A 16 -1.09 2.87 4.75
C ARG A 16 -1.15 1.35 4.81
N LYS A 17 -0.44 0.64 3.91
CA LYS A 17 -0.34 -0.82 3.91
C LYS A 17 0.09 -1.35 5.29
N VAL A 18 1.14 -0.79 5.87
CA VAL A 18 1.61 -1.19 7.21
C VAL A 18 0.57 -0.88 8.30
N ARG A 19 -0.02 0.33 8.29
CA ARG A 19 -1.04 0.71 9.27
C ARG A 19 -2.27 -0.19 9.23
N ILE A 20 -2.75 -0.54 8.03
CA ILE A 20 -3.89 -1.46 7.86
C ILE A 20 -3.51 -2.85 8.35
N ALA A 21 -2.34 -3.37 7.99
CA ALA A 21 -1.87 -4.66 8.48
C ALA A 21 -1.79 -4.70 10.02
N MET A 22 -1.27 -3.65 10.65
CA MET A 22 -1.26 -3.52 12.11
C MET A 22 -2.68 -3.49 12.69
N ALA A 23 -3.61 -2.75 12.07
CA ALA A 23 -5.00 -2.67 12.51
C ALA A 23 -5.72 -4.03 12.39
N GLU A 24 -5.52 -4.78 11.30
CA GLU A 24 -6.06 -6.14 11.14
C GLU A 24 -5.55 -7.08 12.24
N LYS A 25 -4.29 -6.94 12.61
CA LYS A 25 -3.65 -7.74 13.67
C LYS A 25 -3.86 -7.19 15.08
N LYS A 26 -4.57 -6.07 15.23
CA LYS A 26 -4.78 -5.37 16.51
C LYS A 26 -3.46 -5.03 17.22
N ILE A 27 -2.42 -4.70 16.45
CA ILE A 27 -1.10 -4.31 16.96
C ILE A 27 -1.09 -2.81 17.23
N SER A 28 -0.78 -2.43 18.45
CA SER A 28 -0.56 -1.03 18.83
C SER A 28 0.89 -0.64 18.68
N CYS A 29 1.15 0.57 18.16
CA CYS A 29 2.48 1.16 18.06
C CYS A 29 2.44 2.66 18.28
N GLN A 30 3.58 3.25 18.65
CA GLN A 30 3.76 4.69 18.56
C GLN A 30 3.88 5.07 17.07
N LYS A 31 3.11 6.07 16.64
CA LYS A 31 3.18 6.58 15.25
C LYS A 31 3.88 7.94 15.27
N ILE A 32 4.85 8.13 14.38
CA ILE A 32 5.56 9.39 14.16
C ILE A 32 5.34 9.79 12.70
N ALA A 33 4.54 10.84 12.49
CA ALA A 33 4.30 11.39 11.17
C ALA A 33 5.46 12.30 10.77
N LEU A 34 6.05 12.07 9.59
CA LEU A 34 7.11 12.90 9.02
C LEU A 34 6.51 13.91 8.04
N ASP A 35 6.93 15.16 8.17
CA ASP A 35 6.61 16.22 7.22
C ASP A 35 7.70 16.31 6.12
N PHE A 36 7.39 15.77 4.95
CA PHE A 36 8.31 15.79 3.81
C PHE A 36 8.52 17.20 3.24
N SER A 37 7.60 18.13 3.48
CA SER A 37 7.76 19.52 3.04
C SER A 37 8.85 20.25 3.83
N LYS A 38 9.07 19.81 5.09
CA LYS A 38 10.15 20.28 5.95
C LYS A 38 11.45 19.50 5.82
N GLY A 39 11.47 18.48 4.94
CA GLY A 39 12.64 17.62 4.75
C GLY A 39 12.95 16.69 5.92
N GLU A 40 11.99 16.42 6.81
CA GLU A 40 12.21 15.57 8.01
C GLU A 40 12.68 14.15 7.66
N ASN A 41 12.32 13.63 6.47
CA ASN A 41 12.81 12.37 5.95
C ASN A 41 14.25 12.43 5.42
N ARG A 42 14.88 13.61 5.40
CA ARG A 42 16.26 13.84 4.93
C ARG A 42 17.21 14.24 6.05
N THR A 43 16.72 14.32 7.29
CA THR A 43 17.58 14.60 8.45
C THR A 43 18.58 13.46 8.67
N PRO A 44 19.81 13.76 9.17
CA PRO A 44 20.80 12.74 9.47
C PRO A 44 20.28 11.67 10.44
N GLU A 45 19.41 12.05 11.38
CA GLU A 45 18.78 11.17 12.36
C GLU A 45 17.89 10.14 11.67
N TYR A 46 17.02 10.59 10.76
CA TYR A 46 16.13 9.68 10.04
C TYR A 46 16.88 8.82 9.01
N LEU A 47 17.87 9.38 8.33
CA LEU A 47 18.67 8.64 7.33
C LEU A 47 19.48 7.51 7.96
N ARG A 48 19.83 7.59 9.27
CA ARG A 48 20.40 6.45 10.00
C ARG A 48 19.42 5.28 10.19
N LEU A 49 18.12 5.57 10.23
CA LEU A 49 17.06 4.56 10.35
C LEU A 49 16.68 3.99 8.97
N ASN A 50 16.60 4.85 7.96
CA ASN A 50 16.28 4.47 6.59
C ASN A 50 17.13 5.31 5.61
N PRO A 51 18.20 4.73 5.06
CA PRO A 51 19.14 5.45 4.18
C PRO A 51 18.48 5.94 2.88
N HIS A 52 17.32 5.38 2.50
CA HIS A 52 16.57 5.83 1.33
C HIS A 52 15.74 7.09 1.62
N GLY A 53 15.57 7.49 2.88
CA GLY A 53 14.74 8.64 3.27
C GLY A 53 13.28 8.47 2.86
N ARG A 54 12.76 7.25 2.92
CA ARG A 54 11.39 6.88 2.56
C ARG A 54 10.60 6.43 3.78
N VAL A 55 9.28 6.38 3.66
CA VAL A 55 8.38 5.77 4.63
C VAL A 55 7.60 4.65 3.98
N PRO A 56 7.19 3.62 4.75
CA PRO A 56 7.31 3.45 6.21
C PRO A 56 8.70 2.98 6.67
N THR A 57 9.00 3.26 7.95
CA THR A 57 10.07 2.59 8.70
C THR A 57 9.51 2.18 10.05
N LEU A 58 9.64 0.90 10.40
CA LEU A 58 9.26 0.36 11.71
C LEU A 58 10.50 0.17 12.57
N LEU A 59 10.51 0.74 13.77
CA LEU A 59 11.47 0.35 14.80
C LEU A 59 10.87 -0.75 15.66
N VAL A 60 11.59 -1.84 15.80
CA VAL A 60 11.33 -2.92 16.76
C VAL A 60 12.37 -2.79 17.86
N ASP A 61 11.98 -2.28 19.02
CA ASP A 61 12.86 -1.75 20.03
C ASP A 61 13.75 -0.63 19.46
N SER A 62 14.97 -0.92 19.04
CA SER A 62 15.87 0.05 18.39
C SER A 62 16.29 -0.38 16.98
N ILE A 63 15.80 -1.53 16.49
CA ILE A 63 16.19 -2.10 15.19
C ILE A 63 15.24 -1.59 14.10
N PRO A 64 15.74 -0.85 13.09
CA PRO A 64 14.91 -0.38 12.01
C PRO A 64 14.65 -1.46 10.96
N ILE A 65 13.41 -1.56 10.53
CA ILE A 65 12.95 -2.33 9.38
C ILE A 65 12.30 -1.35 8.41
N TYR A 66 12.76 -1.32 7.18
CA TYR A 66 12.15 -0.53 6.11
C TYR A 66 11.73 -1.47 4.97
N GLU A 67 11.09 -0.94 3.91
CA GLU A 67 10.28 -1.62 2.89
C GLU A 67 8.98 -2.17 3.47
N SER A 68 7.86 -1.69 2.94
CA SER A 68 6.53 -1.98 3.51
C SER A 68 6.20 -3.46 3.52
N THR A 69 6.59 -4.21 2.48
CA THR A 69 6.40 -5.66 2.41
C THR A 69 7.17 -6.39 3.50
N SER A 70 8.47 -6.05 3.68
CA SER A 70 9.29 -6.62 4.74
C SER A 70 8.72 -6.35 6.13
N ILE A 71 8.21 -5.13 6.35
CA ILE A 71 7.55 -4.77 7.62
C ILE A 71 6.30 -5.63 7.83
N VAL A 72 5.43 -5.76 6.82
CA VAL A 72 4.19 -6.53 6.96
C VAL A 72 4.47 -8.02 7.11
N GLU A 73 5.46 -8.57 6.41
CA GLU A 73 5.87 -9.96 6.61
C GLU A 73 6.43 -10.19 8.02
N TYR A 74 7.31 -9.30 8.52
CA TYR A 74 7.76 -9.36 9.92
C TYR A 74 6.58 -9.35 10.90
N LEU A 75 5.63 -8.43 10.73
CA LEU A 75 4.44 -8.36 11.59
C LEU A 75 3.59 -9.63 11.48
N ASN A 76 3.51 -10.24 10.31
CA ASN A 76 2.76 -11.48 10.12
C ASN A 76 3.42 -12.69 10.79
N GLU A 77 4.74 -12.74 10.85
CA GLU A 77 5.49 -13.79 11.52
C GLU A 77 5.56 -13.57 13.04
N ALA A 78 5.81 -12.34 13.49
CA ALA A 78 5.89 -12.00 14.92
C ALA A 78 4.52 -12.05 15.62
N TYR A 79 3.45 -11.82 14.89
CA TYR A 79 2.06 -11.87 15.36
C TYR A 79 1.23 -12.76 14.43
N PRO A 80 1.27 -14.09 14.58
CA PRO A 80 0.72 -15.02 13.58
C PRO A 80 -0.78 -14.84 13.32
N GLU A 81 -1.57 -14.43 14.33
CA GLU A 81 -3.03 -14.31 14.21
C GLU A 81 -3.53 -12.85 14.26
N PRO A 82 -4.47 -12.51 13.40
CA PRO A 82 -4.95 -13.26 12.22
C PRO A 82 -3.86 -13.31 11.14
N ALA A 83 -3.74 -14.47 10.44
CA ALA A 83 -2.77 -14.62 9.37
C ALA A 83 -3.11 -13.73 8.16
N LEU A 84 -2.11 -13.04 7.60
CA LEU A 84 -2.22 -12.25 6.36
C LEU A 84 -1.57 -12.95 5.15
N LEU A 85 -1.13 -14.18 5.33
CA LEU A 85 -0.67 -15.08 4.28
C LEU A 85 -1.34 -16.44 4.46
N PRO A 86 -1.80 -17.08 3.38
CA PRO A 86 -2.41 -18.39 3.43
C PRO A 86 -1.41 -19.46 3.86
N ARG A 87 -1.93 -20.66 4.27
CA ARG A 87 -1.08 -21.79 4.66
C ARG A 87 -0.38 -22.45 3.46
N SER A 88 -1.06 -22.53 2.33
CA SER A 88 -0.54 -23.13 1.10
C SER A 88 0.65 -22.33 0.55
N LEU A 89 1.77 -23.00 0.26
CA LEU A 89 2.97 -22.34 -0.28
C LEU A 89 2.72 -21.71 -1.65
N ILE A 90 1.92 -22.37 -2.51
CA ILE A 90 1.59 -21.83 -3.83
C ILE A 90 0.70 -20.58 -3.71
N GLU A 91 -0.26 -20.58 -2.79
CA GLU A 91 -1.10 -19.41 -2.55
C GLU A 91 -0.28 -18.26 -1.91
N ARG A 92 0.69 -18.55 -1.04
CA ARG A 92 1.64 -17.54 -0.54
C ARG A 92 2.46 -16.91 -1.66
N ALA A 93 2.94 -17.72 -2.60
CA ALA A 93 3.65 -17.22 -3.79
C ALA A 93 2.74 -16.32 -4.63
N ARG A 94 1.47 -16.72 -4.81
CA ARG A 94 0.47 -15.92 -5.53
C ARG A 94 0.19 -14.58 -4.84
N VAL A 95 0.03 -14.57 -3.51
CA VAL A 95 -0.11 -13.32 -2.73
C VAL A 95 1.05 -12.37 -3.01
N ARG A 96 2.30 -12.86 -2.92
CA ARG A 96 3.49 -12.04 -3.16
C ARG A 96 3.57 -11.53 -4.60
N MET A 97 3.23 -12.37 -5.57
CA MET A 97 3.20 -11.98 -6.98
C MET A 97 2.19 -10.84 -7.23
N ILE A 98 0.98 -10.94 -6.67
CA ILE A 98 -0.04 -9.92 -6.82
C ILE A 98 0.37 -8.64 -6.08
N GLU A 99 0.87 -8.76 -4.86
CA GLU A 99 1.35 -7.62 -4.07
C GLU A 99 2.49 -6.88 -4.76
N GLU A 100 3.49 -7.59 -5.29
CA GLU A 100 4.62 -7.01 -6.03
C GLU A 100 4.14 -6.31 -7.32
N THR A 101 3.17 -6.90 -8.03
CA THR A 101 2.56 -6.26 -9.21
C THR A 101 1.89 -4.94 -8.84
N ILE A 102 1.18 -4.90 -7.71
CA ILE A 102 0.54 -3.69 -7.22
C ILE A 102 1.58 -2.64 -6.79
N ASP A 103 2.52 -3.01 -5.93
CA ASP A 103 3.51 -2.09 -5.37
C ASP A 103 4.52 -1.61 -6.43
N GLY A 104 4.96 -2.49 -7.32
CA GLY A 104 5.96 -2.21 -8.33
C GLY A 104 5.41 -1.46 -9.55
N SER A 105 4.31 -1.92 -10.14
CA SER A 105 3.82 -1.35 -11.41
C SER A 105 2.58 -0.48 -11.26
N PHE A 106 1.56 -0.91 -10.50
CA PHE A 106 0.35 -0.10 -10.34
C PHE A 106 0.63 1.21 -9.59
N ILE A 107 1.31 1.14 -8.44
CA ILE A 107 1.70 2.34 -7.68
C ILE A 107 2.66 3.22 -8.50
N ALA A 108 3.54 2.64 -9.33
CA ALA A 108 4.42 3.41 -10.21
C ALA A 108 3.63 4.23 -11.26
N ALA A 109 2.63 3.61 -11.89
CA ALA A 109 1.74 4.31 -12.82
C ALA A 109 0.98 5.47 -12.13
N LEU A 110 0.42 5.22 -10.94
CA LEU A 110 -0.25 6.25 -10.13
C LEU A 110 0.70 7.39 -9.75
N ARG A 111 1.94 7.09 -9.39
CA ARG A 111 2.97 8.10 -9.11
C ARG A 111 3.32 8.92 -10.36
N THR A 112 3.39 8.31 -11.53
CA THR A 112 3.63 9.02 -12.79
C THR A 112 2.54 10.06 -13.03
N VAL A 113 1.27 9.70 -12.81
CA VAL A 113 0.16 10.68 -12.89
C VAL A 113 0.29 11.75 -11.79
N LEU A 114 0.57 11.35 -10.54
CA LEU A 114 0.75 12.31 -9.44
C LEU A 114 1.77 13.39 -9.78
N PHE A 115 2.95 13.00 -10.28
CA PHE A 115 4.01 13.96 -10.59
C PHE A 115 3.66 14.81 -11.80
N ASN A 116 3.25 14.21 -12.91
CA ASN A 116 3.05 14.93 -14.18
C ASN A 116 1.73 15.70 -14.28
N VAL A 117 0.80 15.52 -13.35
CA VAL A 117 -0.47 16.26 -13.35
C VAL A 117 -0.56 17.23 -12.17
N PHE A 118 -0.08 16.83 -10.98
CA PHE A 118 -0.35 17.57 -9.75
C PHE A 118 0.90 18.19 -9.09
N ARG A 119 2.10 17.60 -9.24
CA ARG A 119 3.28 17.99 -8.46
C ARG A 119 4.30 18.83 -9.21
N LEU A 120 4.62 18.47 -10.44
CA LEU A 120 5.61 19.21 -11.23
C LEU A 120 5.04 20.55 -11.72
N PRO A 121 5.87 21.59 -11.84
CA PRO A 121 5.52 22.80 -12.57
C PRO A 121 5.15 22.47 -14.02
N GLU A 122 4.22 23.23 -14.59
CA GLU A 122 3.66 22.91 -15.92
C GLU A 122 4.72 22.69 -17.02
N PRO A 123 5.80 23.48 -17.11
CA PRO A 123 6.84 23.27 -18.13
C PRO A 123 7.60 21.92 -17.98
N GLU A 124 7.62 21.34 -16.77
CA GLU A 124 8.30 20.06 -16.48
C GLU A 124 7.39 18.84 -16.65
N ARG A 125 6.09 19.04 -16.91
CA ARG A 125 5.10 17.98 -17.02
C ARG A 125 5.22 17.21 -18.33
N ASN A 126 5.37 15.90 -18.24
CA ASN A 126 5.33 15.02 -19.40
C ASN A 126 3.90 14.48 -19.61
N GLN A 127 3.12 15.17 -20.45
CA GLN A 127 1.75 14.81 -20.76
C GLN A 127 1.61 13.44 -21.46
N LYS A 128 2.62 13.05 -22.24
CA LYS A 128 2.65 11.72 -22.87
C LYS A 128 2.78 10.63 -21.80
N ALA A 129 3.73 10.77 -20.89
CA ALA A 129 3.91 9.84 -19.79
C ALA A 129 2.66 9.74 -18.89
N ALA A 130 1.98 10.87 -18.63
CA ALA A 130 0.74 10.88 -17.87
C ALA A 130 -0.40 10.11 -18.57
N ARG A 131 -0.52 10.22 -19.89
CA ARG A 131 -1.52 9.46 -20.67
C ARG A 131 -1.21 7.96 -20.67
N GLU A 132 0.04 7.58 -20.94
CA GLU A 132 0.48 6.19 -20.91
C GLU A 132 0.25 5.56 -19.52
N ALA A 133 0.55 6.30 -18.46
CA ALA A 133 0.29 5.85 -17.10
C ALA A 133 -1.21 5.65 -16.82
N ARG A 134 -2.10 6.48 -17.35
CA ARG A 134 -3.56 6.27 -17.23
C ARG A 134 -4.01 4.99 -17.94
N THR A 135 -3.44 4.66 -19.09
CA THR A 135 -3.70 3.39 -19.78
C THR A 135 -3.22 2.21 -18.93
N GLN A 136 -2.05 2.31 -18.30
CA GLN A 136 -1.54 1.28 -17.39
C GLN A 136 -2.45 1.11 -16.15
N ILE A 137 -2.95 2.21 -15.58
CA ILE A 137 -3.89 2.18 -14.45
C ILE A 137 -5.16 1.41 -14.83
N GLU A 138 -5.72 1.68 -16.01
CA GLU A 138 -6.91 0.97 -16.49
C GLU A 138 -6.62 -0.52 -16.70
N TRP A 139 -5.46 -0.87 -17.25
CA TRP A 139 -5.02 -2.26 -17.36
C TRP A 139 -4.94 -2.95 -15.98
N HIS A 140 -4.42 -2.26 -14.96
CA HIS A 140 -4.37 -2.81 -13.60
C HIS A 140 -5.75 -2.99 -12.98
N ASN A 141 -6.69 -2.08 -13.24
CA ASN A 141 -8.08 -2.22 -12.79
C ASN A 141 -8.74 -3.46 -13.44
N GLU A 142 -8.58 -3.65 -14.75
CA GLU A 142 -9.08 -4.81 -15.49
C GLU A 142 -8.45 -6.11 -14.98
N TRP A 143 -7.14 -6.13 -14.79
CA TRP A 143 -6.42 -7.28 -14.25
C TRP A 143 -6.90 -7.64 -12.84
N LEU A 144 -7.06 -6.66 -11.93
CA LEU A 144 -7.58 -6.91 -10.59
C LEU A 144 -9.03 -7.37 -10.60
N ASP A 145 -9.87 -6.82 -11.47
CA ASP A 145 -11.26 -7.26 -11.65
C ASP A 145 -11.30 -8.74 -12.03
N HIS A 146 -10.47 -9.15 -12.97
CA HIS A 146 -10.34 -10.56 -13.38
C HIS A 146 -9.81 -11.46 -12.25
N GLU A 147 -8.79 -11.01 -11.49
CA GLU A 147 -8.28 -11.76 -10.33
C GLU A 147 -9.34 -11.95 -9.23
N LEU A 148 -10.28 -11.01 -9.14
CA LEU A 148 -11.36 -11.00 -8.14
C LEU A 148 -12.64 -11.73 -8.61
N ALA A 149 -12.72 -12.16 -9.88
CA ALA A 149 -13.93 -12.74 -10.46
C ALA A 149 -14.47 -13.90 -9.58
N GLY A 150 -15.67 -13.70 -9.02
CA GLY A 150 -16.33 -14.66 -8.14
C GLY A 150 -15.66 -14.88 -6.78
N ARG A 151 -14.75 -13.99 -6.34
CA ARG A 151 -13.98 -14.14 -5.10
C ARG A 151 -14.25 -13.00 -4.12
N SER A 152 -14.12 -13.33 -2.83
CA SER A 152 -14.19 -12.32 -1.76
C SER A 152 -12.85 -11.61 -1.52
N PHE A 153 -11.74 -12.24 -1.85
CA PHE A 153 -10.36 -11.74 -1.73
C PHE A 153 -9.55 -12.18 -2.95
N VAL A 154 -8.43 -11.49 -3.20
CA VAL A 154 -7.60 -11.74 -4.40
C VAL A 154 -7.01 -13.15 -4.45
N VAL A 155 -6.89 -13.82 -3.29
CA VAL A 155 -6.51 -15.24 -3.22
C VAL A 155 -7.48 -16.02 -2.34
N ASN A 156 -7.52 -17.34 -2.52
CA ASN A 156 -8.27 -18.23 -1.64
C ASN A 156 -7.62 -18.26 -0.25
N GLY A 157 -8.44 -18.37 0.79
CA GLY A 157 -7.96 -18.48 2.18
C GLY A 157 -8.21 -17.25 3.05
N GLY A 158 -8.78 -16.19 2.49
CA GLY A 158 -9.17 -15.00 3.25
C GLY A 158 -8.33 -13.75 2.91
N LEU A 159 -8.46 -12.73 3.77
CA LEU A 159 -7.71 -11.48 3.64
C LEU A 159 -6.21 -11.72 3.62
N SER A 160 -5.54 -11.10 2.67
CA SER A 160 -4.08 -11.21 2.52
C SER A 160 -3.39 -9.85 2.41
N ILE A 161 -2.05 -9.87 2.43
CA ILE A 161 -1.22 -8.69 2.18
C ILE A 161 -1.55 -8.06 0.82
N ALA A 162 -1.85 -8.88 -0.21
CA ALA A 162 -2.21 -8.40 -1.54
C ALA A 162 -3.52 -7.61 -1.55
N ASP A 163 -4.53 -8.03 -0.75
CA ASP A 163 -5.77 -7.26 -0.60
C ASP A 163 -5.51 -5.89 0.04
N ILE A 164 -4.63 -5.84 1.05
CA ILE A 164 -4.26 -4.59 1.71
C ILE A 164 -3.52 -3.66 0.73
N ALA A 165 -2.60 -4.19 -0.07
CA ALA A 165 -1.89 -3.43 -1.10
C ALA A 165 -2.86 -2.89 -2.16
N GLY A 166 -3.77 -3.71 -2.66
CA GLY A 166 -4.82 -3.31 -3.62
C GLY A 166 -5.71 -2.19 -3.10
N LEU A 167 -6.19 -2.31 -1.85
CA LEU A 167 -6.96 -1.23 -1.21
C LEU A 167 -6.16 0.08 -1.17
N CYS A 168 -4.87 0.03 -0.80
CA CYS A 168 -4.03 1.22 -0.74
C CYS A 168 -3.79 1.84 -2.13
N ALA A 169 -3.66 1.02 -3.17
CA ALA A 169 -3.52 1.49 -4.55
C ALA A 169 -4.79 2.18 -5.05
N LEU A 170 -5.97 1.59 -4.83
CA LEU A 170 -7.25 2.18 -5.24
C LEU A 170 -7.57 3.46 -4.46
N GLU A 171 -7.24 3.53 -3.18
CA GLU A 171 -7.35 4.77 -2.40
C GLU A 171 -6.37 5.85 -2.90
N PHE A 172 -5.21 5.46 -3.41
CA PHE A 172 -4.31 6.39 -4.05
C PHE A 172 -4.84 6.84 -5.42
N GLN A 173 -5.38 5.92 -6.23
CA GLN A 173 -6.06 6.22 -7.51
C GLN A 173 -7.19 7.23 -7.31
N LYS A 174 -8.06 6.99 -6.32
CA LYS A 174 -9.17 7.89 -5.98
C LYS A 174 -8.69 9.30 -5.61
N ARG A 175 -7.59 9.43 -4.88
CA ARG A 175 -7.00 10.74 -4.54
C ARG A 175 -6.46 11.50 -5.74
N LEU A 176 -6.18 10.81 -6.85
CA LEU A 176 -5.78 11.41 -8.13
C LEU A 176 -7.00 11.71 -9.02
N GLU A 177 -8.21 11.60 -8.46
CA GLU A 177 -9.48 11.81 -9.17
C GLU A 177 -9.63 10.88 -10.38
N ILE A 178 -9.04 9.68 -10.30
CA ILE A 178 -9.17 8.63 -11.31
C ILE A 178 -10.22 7.64 -10.83
N GLY A 179 -11.40 7.64 -11.48
CA GLY A 179 -12.47 6.68 -11.20
C GLY A 179 -12.11 5.26 -11.62
N ILE A 180 -12.83 4.28 -11.08
CA ILE A 180 -12.84 2.90 -11.57
C ILE A 180 -13.99 2.81 -12.58
N ASP A 181 -13.73 2.28 -13.79
CA ASP A 181 -14.77 2.09 -14.81
C ASP A 181 -15.88 1.17 -14.24
N PRO A 182 -17.17 1.54 -14.35
CA PRO A 182 -18.29 0.72 -13.86
C PRO A 182 -18.36 -0.69 -14.44
N LYS A 183 -17.66 -0.99 -15.53
CA LYS A 183 -17.56 -2.35 -16.08
C LYS A 183 -16.82 -3.31 -15.15
N HIS A 184 -15.89 -2.82 -14.31
CA HIS A 184 -15.10 -3.60 -13.36
C HIS A 184 -15.90 -3.88 -12.07
N ARG A 185 -16.90 -4.75 -12.18
CA ARG A 185 -17.90 -4.99 -11.12
C ARG A 185 -17.35 -5.75 -9.92
N ASP A 186 -16.50 -6.74 -10.16
CA ASP A 186 -15.90 -7.53 -9.08
C ASP A 186 -14.91 -6.67 -8.28
N LEU A 187 -14.11 -5.85 -8.95
CA LEU A 187 -13.20 -4.89 -8.33
C LEU A 187 -13.95 -3.87 -7.46
N ILE A 188 -15.03 -3.28 -7.97
CA ILE A 188 -15.84 -2.30 -7.24
C ILE A 188 -16.46 -2.95 -6.00
N THR A 189 -17.04 -4.14 -6.15
CA THR A 189 -17.67 -4.88 -5.05
C THR A 189 -16.64 -5.23 -3.97
N TRP A 190 -15.46 -5.70 -4.39
CA TRP A 190 -14.37 -5.99 -3.48
C TRP A 190 -13.85 -4.71 -2.78
N TYR A 191 -13.66 -3.62 -3.52
CA TYR A 191 -13.18 -2.36 -2.96
C TYR A 191 -14.12 -1.81 -1.88
N GLU A 192 -15.45 -1.81 -2.09
CA GLU A 192 -16.41 -1.39 -1.07
C GLU A 192 -16.39 -2.33 0.15
N ARG A 193 -16.26 -3.64 -0.06
CA ARG A 193 -16.08 -4.61 1.04
C ARG A 193 -14.82 -4.31 1.84
N MET A 194 -13.69 -4.06 1.18
CA MET A 194 -12.44 -3.72 1.86
C MET A 194 -12.56 -2.41 2.66
N LYS A 195 -13.24 -1.41 2.13
CA LYS A 195 -13.48 -0.13 2.81
C LYS A 195 -14.41 -0.26 4.02
N SER A 196 -15.33 -1.20 4.02
CA SER A 196 -16.24 -1.43 5.15
C SER A 196 -15.57 -2.10 6.36
N ARG A 197 -14.33 -2.58 6.22
CA ARG A 197 -13.57 -3.20 7.33
C ARG A 197 -13.18 -2.16 8.37
N ALA A 198 -13.16 -2.55 9.64
CA ALA A 198 -12.74 -1.68 10.74
C ALA A 198 -11.32 -1.14 10.56
N SER A 199 -10.42 -1.94 9.96
CA SER A 199 -9.03 -1.58 9.66
C SER A 199 -8.88 -0.46 8.62
N ALA A 200 -9.91 -0.24 7.78
CA ALA A 200 -9.89 0.83 6.77
C ALA A 200 -9.82 2.24 7.41
N LYS A 201 -10.17 2.39 8.70
CA LYS A 201 -9.95 3.65 9.44
C LYS A 201 -8.47 4.06 9.45
N ALA A 202 -7.56 3.10 9.42
CA ALA A 202 -6.12 3.35 9.34
C ALA A 202 -5.65 4.00 8.02
N LEU A 203 -6.52 4.15 7.02
CA LEU A 203 -6.23 4.89 5.78
C LEU A 203 -6.01 6.40 6.05
N THR A 204 -6.65 6.96 7.04
CA THR A 204 -6.69 8.40 7.34
C THR A 204 -5.94 8.81 8.61
N GLU A 205 -5.40 7.85 9.34
CA GLU A 205 -4.65 8.08 10.60
C GLU A 205 -3.21 8.56 10.38
#